data_6883075e7649b54e99e3da3eded1b461
#
_entry.id   6883075e7649b54e99e3da3eded1b461
#
_cell.length_a   1.000
_cell.length_b   1.000
_cell.length_c   1.000
_cell.angle_alpha   90.00
_cell.angle_beta   90.00
_cell.angle_gamma   90.00
#
_symmetry.space_group_name_H-M   'P 1'
#
loop_
_entity.id
_entity.type
_entity.pdbx_description
1 polymer ?
#
loop_
_entity_poly.entity_id
_entity_poly.type
_entity_poly.pdbx_seq_one_letter_code
_entity_poly.pdbx_strand_id
1 'polypeptide(L)'
;YQKIRANVGDFLDLCYNPDFATEVTLQPLRRFNMDAAILFSDILVIPHALGQDLAFKVGEGPILTPVNNLEKLNALSMEKLHENLSPVYQTISNLSQKLPKHVTLIGFAGAPWTVATYMVNGKGSKDQAETRLMAYQDRETFQKLINLLVQATSEYLIAQVNHGVEVLQIFDSWSGTLPADEFIKWCVEPTKQIVENIRAVHPDVPIIGFPKGAGAKIKNFVEKTKVTAVSIDTSTSTSWVRDVVQPLCPVQGNLDPLLLVSGGAPLEKAVYHILDHLKAGPHIFNLGHGIIPQTPPENVKMVSDILLNY
;
A
#
# COMPACT_ATOMS: atom_id res chain seq x y z
N TYR A 1 -12.41 -12.25 10.39
CA TYR A 1 -12.33 -12.12 8.94
C TYR A 1 -13.00 -13.27 8.20
N GLN A 2 -12.55 -14.53 8.39
CA GLN A 2 -13.04 -15.69 7.63
C GLN A 2 -14.57 -15.85 7.68
N LYS A 3 -15.21 -15.65 8.85
CA LYS A 3 -16.67 -15.71 8.99
C LYS A 3 -17.38 -14.62 8.16
N ILE A 4 -16.85 -13.39 8.14
CA ILE A 4 -17.43 -12.31 7.35
C ILE A 4 -17.22 -12.62 5.87
N ARG A 5 -16.00 -13.02 5.48
CA ARG A 5 -15.67 -13.36 4.08
C ARG A 5 -16.54 -14.48 3.51
N ALA A 6 -16.92 -15.45 4.34
CA ALA A 6 -17.82 -16.55 3.92
C ALA A 6 -19.27 -16.10 3.68
N ASN A 7 -19.70 -14.98 4.26
CA ASN A 7 -21.05 -14.45 4.14
C ASN A 7 -21.19 -13.36 3.06
N VAL A 8 -20.09 -12.97 2.41
CA VAL A 8 -20.05 -11.94 1.36
C VAL A 8 -19.80 -12.61 0.01
N GLY A 9 -20.43 -12.16 -1.05
CA GLY A 9 -20.36 -12.73 -2.39
C GLY A 9 -18.93 -12.83 -2.91
N ASP A 10 -18.29 -11.70 -3.18
CA ASP A 10 -16.90 -11.68 -3.58
C ASP A 10 -16.04 -10.75 -2.72
N PHE A 11 -14.77 -10.56 -3.11
CA PHE A 11 -13.86 -9.71 -2.36
C PHE A 11 -14.14 -8.21 -2.56
N LEU A 12 -14.61 -7.83 -3.74
CA LEU A 12 -15.03 -6.46 -4.02
C LEU A 12 -16.27 -6.07 -3.20
N ASP A 13 -17.25 -6.99 -3.07
CA ASP A 13 -18.42 -6.78 -2.22
C ASP A 13 -18.01 -6.47 -0.79
N LEU A 14 -16.95 -7.12 -0.29
CA LEU A 14 -16.41 -6.82 1.04
C LEU A 14 -15.77 -5.43 1.10
N CYS A 15 -14.99 -5.04 0.07
CA CYS A 15 -14.35 -3.72 0.01
C CYS A 15 -15.37 -2.58 -0.12
N TYR A 16 -16.48 -2.82 -0.80
CA TYR A 16 -17.54 -1.83 -1.02
C TYR A 16 -18.70 -1.92 -0.03
N ASN A 17 -18.60 -2.76 1.00
CA ASN A 17 -19.57 -2.78 2.09
C ASN A 17 -19.01 -2.07 3.33
N PRO A 18 -19.49 -0.85 3.66
CA PRO A 18 -18.93 -0.05 4.74
C PRO A 18 -18.98 -0.73 6.11
N ASP A 19 -20.02 -1.50 6.40
CA ASP A 19 -20.16 -2.16 7.70
C ASP A 19 -19.18 -3.32 7.84
N PHE A 20 -19.07 -4.15 6.81
CA PHE A 20 -18.13 -5.28 6.83
C PHE A 20 -16.67 -4.82 6.78
N ALA A 21 -16.32 -3.85 5.94
CA ALA A 21 -14.97 -3.32 5.86
C ALA A 21 -14.56 -2.65 7.18
N THR A 22 -15.49 -1.90 7.81
CA THR A 22 -15.27 -1.34 9.16
C THR A 22 -15.01 -2.44 10.19
N GLU A 23 -15.86 -3.47 10.23
CA GLU A 23 -15.71 -4.56 11.19
C GLU A 23 -14.39 -5.31 11.00
N VAL A 24 -14.01 -5.62 9.75
CA VAL A 24 -12.74 -6.31 9.43
C VAL A 24 -11.54 -5.48 9.87
N THR A 25 -11.57 -4.16 9.66
CA THR A 25 -10.51 -3.26 10.11
C THR A 25 -10.35 -3.24 11.63
N LEU A 26 -11.46 -3.29 12.37
CA LEU A 26 -11.44 -3.25 13.85
C LEU A 26 -11.04 -4.58 14.51
N GLN A 27 -11.15 -5.70 13.82
CA GLN A 27 -10.90 -7.03 14.41
C GLN A 27 -9.47 -7.21 14.97
N PRO A 28 -8.38 -6.81 14.28
CA PRO A 28 -7.03 -6.90 14.84
C PRO A 28 -6.86 -6.07 16.10
N LEU A 29 -7.44 -4.87 16.16
CA LEU A 29 -7.33 -3.96 17.30
C LEU A 29 -7.96 -4.51 18.59
N ARG A 30 -9.00 -5.34 18.46
CA ARG A 30 -9.64 -6.00 19.62
C ARG A 30 -8.81 -7.15 20.19
N ARG A 31 -7.81 -7.61 19.45
CA ARG A 31 -6.98 -8.77 19.80
C ARG A 31 -5.55 -8.41 20.16
N PHE A 32 -5.05 -7.32 19.60
CA PHE A 32 -3.66 -6.91 19.70
C PHE A 32 -3.58 -5.41 20.00
N ASN A 33 -2.58 -5.01 20.77
CA ASN A 33 -2.27 -3.60 20.95
C ASN A 33 -1.53 -3.09 19.71
N MET A 34 -2.25 -2.34 18.89
CA MET A 34 -1.73 -1.71 17.68
C MET A 34 -1.90 -0.20 17.81
N ASP A 35 -0.86 0.55 17.44
CA ASP A 35 -0.88 2.02 17.44
C ASP A 35 -1.57 2.60 16.20
N ALA A 36 -1.81 1.77 15.19
CA ALA A 36 -2.46 2.19 13.96
C ALA A 36 -3.36 1.10 13.38
N ALA A 37 -4.38 1.52 12.65
CA ALA A 37 -5.25 0.67 11.84
C ALA A 37 -5.18 1.10 10.38
N ILE A 38 -4.94 0.17 9.47
CA ILE A 38 -5.05 0.44 8.05
C ILE A 38 -6.45 0.09 7.55
N LEU A 39 -7.03 1.00 6.78
CA LEU A 39 -8.32 0.80 6.10
C LEU A 39 -8.35 -0.55 5.37
N PHE A 40 -9.41 -1.35 5.56
CA PHE A 40 -9.64 -2.52 4.73
C PHE A 40 -10.21 -2.09 3.38
N SER A 41 -9.44 -2.28 2.32
CA SER A 41 -9.78 -2.01 0.93
C SER A 41 -8.80 -2.76 0.02
N ASP A 42 -8.77 -2.45 -1.27
CA ASP A 42 -7.82 -3.00 -2.25
C ASP A 42 -7.22 -1.89 -3.11
N ILE A 43 -5.99 -2.08 -3.61
CA ILE A 43 -5.33 -1.12 -4.50
C ILE A 43 -6.02 -1.02 -5.87
N LEU A 44 -6.80 -2.02 -6.26
CA LEU A 44 -7.49 -2.09 -7.55
C LEU A 44 -8.90 -1.47 -7.53
N VAL A 45 -9.35 -0.90 -6.41
CA VAL A 45 -10.60 -0.13 -6.38
C VAL A 45 -10.55 1.10 -7.30
N ILE A 46 -9.34 1.68 -7.52
CA ILE A 46 -9.16 2.81 -8.44
C ILE A 46 -9.44 2.39 -9.90
N PRO A 47 -8.74 1.40 -10.50
CA PRO A 47 -9.07 0.99 -11.86
C PRO A 47 -10.52 0.52 -12.01
N HIS A 48 -11.09 -0.18 -11.02
CA HIS A 48 -12.51 -0.54 -11.03
C HIS A 48 -13.42 0.70 -11.03
N ALA A 49 -13.12 1.70 -10.20
CA ALA A 49 -13.89 2.94 -10.15
C ALA A 49 -13.77 3.78 -11.43
N LEU A 50 -12.65 3.66 -12.17
CA LEU A 50 -12.45 4.25 -13.50
C LEU A 50 -13.23 3.52 -14.63
N GLY A 51 -13.86 2.37 -14.33
CA GLY A 51 -14.65 1.61 -15.28
C GLY A 51 -13.93 0.38 -15.90
N GLN A 52 -12.78 -0.01 -15.37
CA GLN A 52 -12.14 -1.28 -15.77
C GLN A 52 -12.81 -2.46 -15.08
N ASP A 53 -13.20 -3.49 -15.84
CA ASP A 53 -13.75 -4.71 -15.25
C ASP A 53 -12.72 -5.38 -14.36
N LEU A 54 -13.15 -5.74 -13.15
CA LEU A 54 -12.36 -6.41 -12.13
C LEU A 54 -13.17 -7.50 -11.45
N ALA A 55 -12.59 -8.69 -11.33
CA ALA A 55 -13.12 -9.78 -10.52
C ALA A 55 -12.02 -10.45 -9.70
N PHE A 56 -12.36 -11.00 -8.54
CA PHE A 56 -11.44 -11.79 -7.73
C PHE A 56 -11.81 -13.27 -7.79
N LYS A 57 -10.92 -14.09 -8.34
CA LYS A 57 -11.11 -15.54 -8.41
C LYS A 57 -10.31 -16.28 -7.34
N VAL A 58 -10.93 -17.24 -6.71
CA VAL A 58 -10.30 -18.08 -5.69
C VAL A 58 -9.10 -18.82 -6.31
N GLY A 59 -7.91 -18.65 -5.71
CA GLY A 59 -6.67 -19.28 -6.18
C GLY A 59 -5.96 -18.57 -7.34
N GLU A 60 -6.63 -17.66 -8.05
CA GLU A 60 -6.01 -16.88 -9.15
C GLU A 60 -5.72 -15.42 -8.76
N GLY A 61 -6.44 -14.89 -7.78
CA GLY A 61 -6.36 -13.48 -7.39
C GLY A 61 -7.17 -12.55 -8.29
N PRO A 62 -6.76 -11.27 -8.43
CA PRO A 62 -7.47 -10.30 -9.26
C PRO A 62 -7.30 -10.60 -10.75
N ILE A 63 -8.42 -10.48 -11.49
CA ILE A 63 -8.48 -10.59 -12.95
C ILE A 63 -9.16 -9.35 -13.49
N LEU A 64 -8.49 -8.65 -14.39
CA LEU A 64 -8.96 -7.43 -15.04
C LEU A 64 -9.04 -7.63 -16.55
N THR A 65 -9.96 -6.92 -17.23
CA THR A 65 -9.87 -6.76 -18.67
C THR A 65 -8.66 -5.91 -19.02
N PRO A 66 -7.63 -6.45 -19.76
CA PRO A 66 -6.38 -5.70 -19.98
C PRO A 66 -6.56 -4.38 -20.70
N VAL A 67 -5.95 -3.31 -20.18
CA VAL A 67 -5.86 -1.97 -20.80
C VAL A 67 -4.46 -1.83 -21.43
N ASN A 68 -4.32 -2.32 -22.66
CA ASN A 68 -3.03 -2.45 -23.33
C ASN A 68 -2.93 -1.67 -24.66
N ASN A 69 -3.85 -0.75 -24.90
CA ASN A 69 -3.82 0.17 -26.04
C ASN A 69 -4.60 1.46 -25.73
N LEU A 70 -4.48 2.44 -26.63
CA LEU A 70 -5.08 3.77 -26.47
C LEU A 70 -6.62 3.72 -26.47
N GLU A 71 -7.24 2.83 -27.25
CA GLU A 71 -8.71 2.70 -27.30
C GLU A 71 -9.28 2.29 -25.94
N LYS A 72 -8.71 1.25 -25.35
CA LYS A 72 -9.12 0.76 -24.02
C LYS A 72 -8.82 1.77 -22.92
N LEU A 73 -7.71 2.50 -23.03
CA LEU A 73 -7.39 3.58 -22.10
C LEU A 73 -8.43 4.70 -22.16
N ASN A 74 -8.85 5.09 -23.36
CA ASN A 74 -9.85 6.14 -23.56
C ASN A 74 -11.27 5.74 -23.10
N ALA A 75 -11.52 4.45 -22.88
CA ALA A 75 -12.78 3.98 -22.29
C ALA A 75 -12.86 4.19 -20.76
N LEU A 76 -11.73 4.47 -20.09
CA LEU A 76 -11.70 4.78 -18.67
C LEU A 76 -12.12 6.24 -18.43
N SER A 77 -12.83 6.49 -17.34
CA SER A 77 -13.35 7.83 -17.03
C SER A 77 -13.20 8.18 -15.55
N MET A 78 -12.82 9.43 -15.29
CA MET A 78 -12.80 10.03 -13.94
C MET A 78 -14.19 10.44 -13.46
N GLU A 79 -15.17 10.56 -14.35
CA GLU A 79 -16.47 11.18 -14.07
C GLU A 79 -17.19 10.58 -12.86
N LYS A 80 -17.13 9.25 -12.70
CA LYS A 80 -17.78 8.53 -11.60
C LYS A 80 -16.84 8.05 -10.52
N LEU A 81 -15.57 8.48 -10.52
CA LEU A 81 -14.57 8.01 -9.57
C LEU A 81 -15.06 8.09 -8.13
N HIS A 82 -15.50 9.26 -7.69
CA HIS A 82 -15.93 9.48 -6.31
C HIS A 82 -17.28 8.84 -5.99
N GLU A 83 -18.19 8.76 -6.95
CA GLU A 83 -19.46 8.04 -6.79
C GLU A 83 -19.19 6.56 -6.52
N ASN A 84 -18.35 5.93 -7.35
CA ASN A 84 -18.00 4.52 -7.25
C ASN A 84 -17.19 4.21 -5.97
N LEU A 85 -16.36 5.16 -5.49
CA LEU A 85 -15.56 5.00 -4.28
C LEU A 85 -16.27 5.45 -2.99
N SER A 86 -17.50 5.97 -3.09
CA SER A 86 -18.24 6.47 -1.93
C SER A 86 -18.41 5.46 -0.78
N PRO A 87 -18.58 4.14 -1.02
CA PRO A 87 -18.64 3.17 0.07
C PRO A 87 -17.32 3.06 0.86
N VAL A 88 -16.17 3.23 0.18
CA VAL A 88 -14.86 3.25 0.84
C VAL A 88 -14.73 4.49 1.74
N TYR A 89 -15.19 5.64 1.27
CA TYR A 89 -15.21 6.86 2.08
C TYR A 89 -16.14 6.74 3.29
N GLN A 90 -17.28 6.06 3.13
CA GLN A 90 -18.17 5.77 4.26
C GLN A 90 -17.50 4.85 5.29
N THR A 91 -16.73 3.86 4.84
CA THR A 91 -15.92 2.99 5.74
C THR A 91 -14.94 3.84 6.57
N ILE A 92 -14.24 4.79 5.93
CA ILE A 92 -13.30 5.68 6.62
C ILE A 92 -14.03 6.53 7.67
N SER A 93 -15.17 7.14 7.32
CA SER A 93 -15.99 7.93 8.26
C SER A 93 -16.49 7.10 9.44
N ASN A 94 -16.88 5.84 9.21
CA ASN A 94 -17.26 4.92 10.28
C ASN A 94 -16.08 4.60 11.20
N LEU A 95 -14.88 4.38 10.63
CA LEU A 95 -13.67 4.07 11.39
C LEU A 95 -13.20 5.27 12.21
N SER A 96 -13.20 6.48 11.64
CA SER A 96 -12.78 7.69 12.36
C SER A 96 -13.62 7.97 13.62
N GLN A 97 -14.88 7.49 13.63
CA GLN A 97 -15.77 7.61 14.81
C GLN A 97 -15.62 6.46 15.81
N LYS A 98 -15.18 5.28 15.35
CA LYS A 98 -15.15 4.06 16.18
C LYS A 98 -13.75 3.70 16.72
N LEU A 99 -12.70 4.24 16.12
CA LEU A 99 -11.34 3.98 16.56
C LEU A 99 -11.06 4.62 17.92
N PRO A 100 -10.31 3.93 18.79
CA PRO A 100 -9.78 4.56 20.01
C PRO A 100 -8.89 5.77 19.64
N LYS A 101 -8.92 6.83 20.43
CA LYS A 101 -8.18 8.08 20.16
C LYS A 101 -6.66 7.93 20.03
N HIS A 102 -6.08 6.84 20.55
CA HIS A 102 -4.66 6.56 20.46
C HIS A 102 -4.28 5.72 19.23
N VAL A 103 -5.26 5.29 18.43
CA VAL A 103 -5.03 4.47 17.24
C VAL A 103 -5.19 5.34 16.00
N THR A 104 -4.11 5.50 15.26
CA THR A 104 -4.05 6.28 14.02
C THR A 104 -4.71 5.53 12.86
N LEU A 105 -5.60 6.19 12.12
CA LEU A 105 -6.20 5.63 10.90
C LEU A 105 -5.31 5.88 9.69
N ILE A 106 -4.82 4.79 9.10
CA ILE A 106 -4.02 4.82 7.87
C ILE A 106 -4.92 4.54 6.67
N GLY A 107 -4.97 5.49 5.73
CA GLY A 107 -5.50 5.30 4.40
C GLY A 107 -4.41 4.87 3.42
N PHE A 108 -4.80 4.33 2.26
CA PHE A 108 -3.79 3.89 1.30
C PHE A 108 -4.29 3.89 -0.14
N ALA A 109 -3.33 3.80 -1.06
CA ALA A 109 -3.56 3.47 -2.47
C ALA A 109 -2.36 2.69 -3.04
N GLY A 110 -2.60 2.01 -4.16
CA GLY A 110 -1.51 1.50 -4.99
C GLY A 110 -0.82 2.63 -5.74
N ALA A 111 0.51 2.58 -5.85
CA ALA A 111 1.26 3.50 -6.69
C ALA A 111 0.95 3.27 -8.18
N PRO A 112 1.05 4.30 -9.02
CA PRO A 112 0.68 4.22 -10.44
C PRO A 112 1.35 3.08 -11.19
N TRP A 113 2.65 2.84 -10.99
CA TRP A 113 3.34 1.72 -11.63
C TRP A 113 2.73 0.38 -11.24
N THR A 114 2.57 0.12 -9.95
CA THR A 114 2.00 -1.13 -9.45
C THR A 114 0.58 -1.35 -9.98
N VAL A 115 -0.28 -0.33 -9.96
CA VAL A 115 -1.65 -0.43 -10.47
C VAL A 115 -1.64 -0.66 -11.99
N ALA A 116 -0.81 0.06 -12.75
CA ALA A 116 -0.65 -0.10 -14.20
C ALA A 116 -0.23 -1.54 -14.57
N THR A 117 0.62 -2.21 -13.74
CA THR A 117 1.00 -3.60 -14.02
C THR A 117 -0.20 -4.54 -14.01
N TYR A 118 -1.13 -4.39 -13.08
CA TYR A 118 -2.37 -5.16 -13.07
C TYR A 118 -3.30 -4.79 -14.23
N MET A 119 -3.45 -3.49 -14.51
CA MET A 119 -4.34 -3.00 -15.58
C MET A 119 -3.90 -3.50 -16.94
N VAL A 120 -2.60 -3.47 -17.25
CA VAL A 120 -2.05 -3.86 -18.56
C VAL A 120 -1.99 -5.38 -18.70
N ASN A 121 -1.49 -6.10 -17.68
CA ASN A 121 -1.39 -7.56 -17.73
C ASN A 121 -2.74 -8.27 -17.55
N GLY A 122 -3.74 -7.61 -16.98
CA GLY A 122 -5.02 -8.20 -16.60
C GLY A 122 -4.98 -9.12 -15.39
N LYS A 123 -3.81 -9.34 -14.80
CA LYS A 123 -3.58 -10.18 -13.61
C LYS A 123 -2.21 -9.92 -13.01
N GLY A 124 -1.93 -10.50 -11.84
CA GLY A 124 -0.58 -10.49 -11.27
C GLY A 124 0.46 -11.13 -12.20
N SER A 125 1.65 -10.55 -12.30
CA SER A 125 2.78 -11.04 -13.10
C SER A 125 4.06 -11.00 -12.28
N LYS A 126 4.94 -11.99 -12.46
CA LYS A 126 6.21 -12.05 -11.70
C LYS A 126 7.25 -11.04 -12.18
N ASP A 127 7.30 -10.79 -13.49
CA ASP A 127 8.31 -9.96 -14.15
C ASP A 127 7.73 -8.69 -14.79
N GLN A 128 6.39 -8.53 -14.79
CA GLN A 128 5.64 -7.44 -15.39
C GLN A 128 6.00 -7.20 -16.87
N ALA A 129 6.30 -8.28 -17.62
CA ALA A 129 6.84 -8.21 -18.96
C ALA A 129 5.96 -7.38 -19.92
N GLU A 130 4.66 -7.64 -19.98
CA GLU A 130 3.71 -6.92 -20.86
C GLU A 130 3.70 -5.42 -20.57
N THR A 131 3.64 -5.03 -19.27
CA THR A 131 3.65 -3.63 -18.87
C THR A 131 4.98 -2.95 -19.20
N ARG A 132 6.10 -3.64 -18.97
CA ARG A 132 7.42 -3.12 -19.29
C ARG A 132 7.60 -2.97 -20.79
N LEU A 133 7.12 -3.92 -21.59
CA LEU A 133 7.13 -3.82 -23.06
C LEU A 133 6.31 -2.64 -23.54
N MET A 134 5.10 -2.44 -23.01
CA MET A 134 4.27 -1.28 -23.35
C MET A 134 4.99 0.03 -22.98
N ALA A 135 5.62 0.11 -21.79
CA ALA A 135 6.38 1.29 -21.36
C ALA A 135 7.59 1.59 -22.26
N TYR A 136 8.17 0.61 -22.95
CA TYR A 136 9.25 0.80 -23.90
C TYR A 136 8.77 1.06 -25.33
N GLN A 137 7.73 0.37 -25.79
CA GLN A 137 7.31 0.33 -27.19
C GLN A 137 6.24 1.38 -27.51
N ASP A 138 5.33 1.66 -26.58
CA ASP A 138 4.26 2.67 -26.70
C ASP A 138 4.29 3.64 -25.49
N ARG A 139 5.38 4.36 -25.41
CA ARG A 139 5.67 5.28 -24.31
C ARG A 139 4.63 6.37 -24.12
N GLU A 140 4.02 6.81 -25.20
CA GLU A 140 3.00 7.86 -25.16
C GLU A 140 1.70 7.35 -24.53
N THR A 141 1.18 6.21 -24.96
CA THR A 141 -0.03 5.61 -24.37
C THR A 141 0.23 5.23 -22.89
N PHE A 142 1.40 4.67 -22.60
CA PHE A 142 1.75 4.32 -21.22
C PHE A 142 1.85 5.56 -20.32
N GLN A 143 2.42 6.67 -20.80
CA GLN A 143 2.47 7.93 -20.05
C GLN A 143 1.05 8.48 -19.77
N LYS A 144 0.12 8.36 -20.73
CA LYS A 144 -1.28 8.76 -20.52
C LYS A 144 -1.95 7.92 -19.43
N LEU A 145 -1.69 6.59 -19.40
CA LEU A 145 -2.17 5.71 -18.34
C LEU A 145 -1.62 6.13 -16.97
N ILE A 146 -0.32 6.37 -16.88
CA ILE A 146 0.30 6.81 -15.61
C ILE A 146 -0.26 8.16 -15.16
N ASN A 147 -0.47 9.11 -16.07
CA ASN A 147 -1.04 10.41 -15.73
C ASN A 147 -2.49 10.29 -15.21
N LEU A 148 -3.31 9.44 -15.83
CA LEU A 148 -4.66 9.14 -15.35
C LEU A 148 -4.61 8.54 -13.93
N LEU A 149 -3.70 7.60 -13.68
CA LEU A 149 -3.53 6.99 -12.37
C LEU A 149 -3.00 7.97 -11.31
N VAL A 150 -2.09 8.87 -11.68
CA VAL A 150 -1.63 9.95 -10.79
C VAL A 150 -2.81 10.82 -10.37
N GLN A 151 -3.64 11.25 -11.32
CA GLN A 151 -4.81 12.06 -11.02
C GLN A 151 -5.80 11.30 -10.12
N ALA A 152 -6.22 10.10 -10.52
CA ALA A 152 -7.19 9.30 -9.77
C ALA A 152 -6.71 8.97 -8.36
N THR A 153 -5.43 8.59 -8.22
CA THR A 153 -4.83 8.27 -6.92
C THR A 153 -4.75 9.50 -6.02
N SER A 154 -4.37 10.66 -6.58
CA SER A 154 -4.33 11.92 -5.82
C SER A 154 -5.71 12.31 -5.29
N GLU A 155 -6.72 12.31 -6.15
CA GLU A 155 -8.11 12.63 -5.77
C GLU A 155 -8.65 11.64 -4.73
N TYR A 156 -8.38 10.35 -4.91
CA TYR A 156 -8.78 9.31 -3.97
C TYR A 156 -8.13 9.48 -2.58
N LEU A 157 -6.82 9.75 -2.52
CA LEU A 157 -6.12 9.94 -1.25
C LEU A 157 -6.53 11.24 -0.54
N ILE A 158 -6.75 12.34 -1.29
CA ILE A 158 -7.31 13.59 -0.74
C ILE A 158 -8.70 13.33 -0.14
N ALA A 159 -9.56 12.60 -0.85
CA ALA A 159 -10.87 12.23 -0.34
C ALA A 159 -10.81 11.36 0.92
N GLN A 160 -9.83 10.45 1.03
CA GLN A 160 -9.62 9.67 2.25
C GLN A 160 -9.30 10.58 3.46
N VAL A 161 -8.42 11.57 3.29
CA VAL A 161 -8.11 12.55 4.34
C VAL A 161 -9.34 13.36 4.73
N ASN A 162 -10.13 13.82 3.76
CA ASN A 162 -11.37 14.55 4.01
C ASN A 162 -12.41 13.76 4.82
N HIS A 163 -12.33 12.41 4.78
CA HIS A 163 -13.24 11.53 5.53
C HIS A 163 -12.65 11.02 6.86
N GLY A 164 -11.42 11.43 7.23
CA GLY A 164 -10.87 11.19 8.56
C GLY A 164 -9.64 10.30 8.63
N VAL A 165 -8.97 10.02 7.50
CA VAL A 165 -7.64 9.40 7.48
C VAL A 165 -6.61 10.39 8.01
N GLU A 166 -5.71 9.92 8.86
CA GLU A 166 -4.67 10.72 9.52
C GLU A 166 -3.28 10.53 8.90
N VAL A 167 -3.03 9.37 8.31
CA VAL A 167 -1.76 9.02 7.63
C VAL A 167 -2.09 8.31 6.32
N LEU A 168 -1.34 8.59 5.26
CA LEU A 168 -1.49 7.94 3.97
C LEU A 168 -0.32 6.99 3.70
N GLN A 169 -0.58 5.85 3.05
CA GLN A 169 0.46 4.96 2.55
C GLN A 169 0.29 4.66 1.05
N ILE A 170 1.37 4.79 0.29
CA ILE A 170 1.41 4.52 -1.16
C ILE A 170 2.22 3.26 -1.39
N PHE A 171 1.54 2.19 -1.86
CA PHE A 171 2.14 0.88 -2.07
C PHE A 171 2.64 0.70 -3.50
N ASP A 172 3.96 0.64 -3.71
CA ASP A 172 4.57 0.30 -4.99
C ASP A 172 5.23 -1.07 -4.94
N SER A 173 4.38 -2.10 -4.89
CA SER A 173 4.77 -3.49 -4.64
C SER A 173 5.61 -4.12 -5.76
N TRP A 174 5.59 -3.54 -6.97
CA TRP A 174 6.28 -4.05 -8.16
C TRP A 174 7.42 -3.16 -8.64
N SER A 175 7.78 -2.11 -7.91
CA SER A 175 8.81 -1.13 -8.28
C SER A 175 10.22 -1.73 -8.42
N GLY A 176 10.51 -2.80 -7.69
CA GLY A 176 11.82 -3.44 -7.66
C GLY A 176 12.28 -4.02 -9.01
N THR A 177 11.35 -4.36 -9.91
CA THR A 177 11.65 -4.97 -11.21
C THR A 177 12.17 -4.00 -12.25
N LEU A 178 12.06 -2.70 -12.02
CA LEU A 178 12.48 -1.67 -12.98
C LEU A 178 13.98 -1.36 -12.91
N PRO A 179 14.64 -1.19 -14.07
CA PRO A 179 15.95 -0.55 -14.15
C PRO A 179 15.94 0.85 -13.55
N ALA A 180 17.11 1.38 -13.17
CA ALA A 180 17.20 2.62 -12.40
C ALA A 180 16.48 3.81 -13.04
N ASP A 181 16.68 4.04 -14.35
CA ASP A 181 16.07 5.18 -15.05
C ASP A 181 14.55 5.02 -15.21
N GLU A 182 14.08 3.81 -15.48
CA GLU A 182 12.65 3.51 -15.58
C GLU A 182 11.99 3.56 -14.19
N PHE A 183 12.71 3.18 -13.12
CA PHE A 183 12.24 3.37 -11.76
C PHE A 183 12.04 4.86 -11.42
N ILE A 184 12.98 5.72 -11.81
CA ILE A 184 12.80 7.16 -11.64
C ILE A 184 11.56 7.63 -12.39
N LYS A 185 11.42 7.25 -13.64
CA LYS A 185 10.35 7.71 -14.51
C LYS A 185 8.97 7.22 -14.10
N TRP A 186 8.84 5.95 -13.71
CA TRP A 186 7.54 5.30 -13.50
C TRP A 186 7.14 5.10 -12.03
N CYS A 187 8.09 5.19 -11.10
CA CYS A 187 7.81 5.10 -9.66
C CYS A 187 8.06 6.42 -8.95
N VAL A 188 9.24 7.04 -9.13
CA VAL A 188 9.60 8.25 -8.38
C VAL A 188 8.80 9.46 -8.83
N GLU A 189 8.80 9.79 -10.13
CA GLU A 189 8.11 10.99 -10.63
C GLU A 189 6.57 10.93 -10.40
N PRO A 190 5.87 9.81 -10.67
CA PRO A 190 4.45 9.71 -10.36
C PRO A 190 4.14 9.83 -8.87
N THR A 191 4.94 9.19 -8.00
CA THR A 191 4.76 9.31 -6.55
C THR A 191 5.01 10.73 -6.07
N LYS A 192 6.03 11.41 -6.60
CA LYS A 192 6.31 12.83 -6.32
C LYS A 192 5.11 13.70 -6.66
N GLN A 193 4.52 13.55 -7.85
CA GLN A 193 3.33 14.31 -8.27
C GLN A 193 2.15 14.06 -7.32
N ILE A 194 1.91 12.82 -6.91
CA ILE A 194 0.85 12.48 -5.94
C ILE A 194 1.11 13.20 -4.61
N VAL A 195 2.34 13.14 -4.09
CA VAL A 195 2.72 13.82 -2.84
C VAL A 195 2.51 15.33 -2.95
N GLU A 196 2.90 15.95 -4.06
CA GLU A 196 2.71 17.38 -4.31
C GLU A 196 1.23 17.75 -4.38
N ASN A 197 0.42 16.96 -5.11
CA ASN A 197 -1.04 17.17 -5.22
C ASN A 197 -1.74 17.08 -3.85
N ILE A 198 -1.39 16.08 -3.04
CA ILE A 198 -1.95 15.92 -1.69
C ILE A 198 -1.56 17.10 -0.81
N ARG A 199 -0.29 17.49 -0.80
CA ARG A 199 0.21 18.59 0.04
C ARG A 199 -0.34 19.97 -0.35
N ALA A 200 -0.74 20.15 -1.60
CA ALA A 200 -1.42 21.37 -2.03
C ALA A 200 -2.77 21.58 -1.32
N VAL A 201 -3.41 20.50 -0.86
CA VAL A 201 -4.72 20.53 -0.17
C VAL A 201 -4.55 20.24 1.33
N HIS A 202 -3.70 19.28 1.68
CA HIS A 202 -3.41 18.82 3.04
C HIS A 202 -1.90 18.87 3.31
N PRO A 203 -1.33 20.05 3.63
CA PRO A 203 0.13 20.23 3.72
C PRO A 203 0.79 19.39 4.81
N ASP A 204 0.07 19.11 5.89
CA ASP A 204 0.61 18.47 7.10
C ASP A 204 0.35 16.97 7.17
N VAL A 205 -0.43 16.38 6.25
CA VAL A 205 -0.74 14.94 6.31
C VAL A 205 0.53 14.11 6.07
N PRO A 206 0.88 13.18 6.97
CA PRO A 206 2.02 12.30 6.77
C PRO A 206 1.76 11.30 5.63
N ILE A 207 2.78 11.08 4.79
CA ILE A 207 2.71 10.14 3.66
C ILE A 207 3.86 9.16 3.77
N ILE A 208 3.54 7.86 3.80
CA ILE A 208 4.50 6.75 3.81
C ILE A 208 4.60 6.20 2.39
N GLY A 209 5.79 6.19 1.79
CA GLY A 209 6.04 5.53 0.51
C GLY A 209 6.54 4.11 0.72
N PHE A 210 6.12 3.14 -0.11
CA PHE A 210 6.62 1.77 -0.05
C PHE A 210 7.09 1.28 -1.42
N PRO A 211 8.31 1.66 -1.86
CA PRO A 211 8.91 1.16 -3.11
C PRO A 211 9.54 -0.24 -2.86
N LYS A 212 8.71 -1.28 -2.81
CA LYS A 212 9.16 -2.65 -2.48
C LYS A 212 10.17 -3.17 -3.50
N GLY A 213 11.25 -3.76 -3.02
CA GLY A 213 12.32 -4.32 -3.85
C GLY A 213 13.24 -3.27 -4.49
N ALA A 214 13.10 -2.00 -4.13
CA ALA A 214 13.89 -0.92 -4.71
C ALA A 214 15.37 -0.95 -4.29
N GLY A 215 15.72 -1.59 -3.15
CA GLY A 215 17.09 -1.70 -2.67
C GLY A 215 17.76 -0.33 -2.55
N ALA A 216 18.96 -0.16 -3.09
CA ALA A 216 19.69 1.12 -3.03
C ALA A 216 18.95 2.32 -3.67
N LYS A 217 17.95 2.08 -4.54
CA LYS A 217 17.13 3.13 -5.16
C LYS A 217 16.21 3.84 -4.14
N ILE A 218 16.00 3.27 -2.94
CA ILE A 218 15.19 3.87 -1.85
C ILE A 218 15.71 5.25 -1.47
N LYS A 219 17.04 5.46 -1.41
CA LYS A 219 17.62 6.77 -1.12
C LYS A 219 17.12 7.83 -2.09
N ASN A 220 17.24 7.58 -3.39
CA ASN A 220 16.78 8.50 -4.45
C ASN A 220 15.25 8.71 -4.39
N PHE A 221 14.50 7.64 -4.11
CA PHE A 221 13.05 7.73 -3.94
C PHE A 221 12.68 8.72 -2.83
N VAL A 222 13.23 8.58 -1.63
CA VAL A 222 12.97 9.48 -0.49
C VAL A 222 13.38 10.93 -0.81
N GLU A 223 14.59 11.11 -1.33
CA GLU A 223 15.12 12.45 -1.65
C GLU A 223 14.28 13.22 -2.67
N LYS A 224 13.70 12.52 -3.66
CA LYS A 224 12.92 13.14 -4.73
C LYS A 224 11.43 13.25 -4.45
N THR A 225 10.82 12.22 -3.88
CA THR A 225 9.37 12.21 -3.63
C THR A 225 8.98 13.06 -2.43
N LYS A 226 9.92 13.27 -1.49
CA LYS A 226 9.67 13.99 -0.23
C LYS A 226 8.56 13.35 0.62
N VAL A 227 8.38 12.03 0.52
CA VAL A 227 7.51 11.31 1.47
C VAL A 227 7.93 11.57 2.91
N THR A 228 6.99 11.57 3.85
CA THR A 228 7.27 11.82 5.26
C THR A 228 8.04 10.67 5.89
N ALA A 229 7.72 9.42 5.47
CA ALA A 229 8.41 8.21 5.91
C ALA A 229 8.49 7.21 4.74
N VAL A 230 9.39 6.24 4.85
CA VAL A 230 9.51 5.17 3.86
C VAL A 230 9.39 3.80 4.50
N SER A 231 8.54 2.94 3.94
CA SER A 231 8.49 1.53 4.30
C SER A 231 9.55 0.75 3.53
N ILE A 232 10.20 -0.17 4.22
CA ILE A 232 11.28 -1.01 3.70
C ILE A 232 10.88 -2.48 3.75
N ASP A 233 11.28 -3.24 2.73
CA ASP A 233 10.97 -4.66 2.63
C ASP A 233 11.99 -5.56 3.36
N THR A 234 11.65 -6.84 3.46
CA THR A 234 12.46 -7.85 4.18
C THR A 234 13.86 -8.05 3.61
N SER A 235 14.09 -7.73 2.33
CA SER A 235 15.39 -7.91 1.68
C SER A 235 16.39 -6.77 1.98
N THR A 236 15.89 -5.67 2.55
CA THR A 236 16.69 -4.48 2.82
C THR A 236 17.40 -4.62 4.18
N SER A 237 18.74 -4.51 4.17
CA SER A 237 19.56 -4.59 5.40
C SER A 237 19.25 -3.45 6.37
N THR A 238 18.94 -3.79 7.63
CA THR A 238 18.69 -2.79 8.69
C THR A 238 19.89 -1.89 8.98
N SER A 239 21.12 -2.40 8.85
CA SER A 239 22.33 -1.58 8.99
C SER A 239 22.45 -0.54 7.88
N TRP A 240 22.22 -0.93 6.62
CA TRP A 240 22.19 0.04 5.51
C TRP A 240 21.06 1.07 5.67
N VAL A 241 19.88 0.63 6.11
CA VAL A 241 18.74 1.52 6.39
C VAL A 241 19.10 2.56 7.45
N ARG A 242 19.69 2.12 8.58
CA ARG A 242 20.13 3.01 9.67
C ARG A 242 21.12 4.07 9.17
N ASP A 243 22.09 3.64 8.36
CA ASP A 243 23.21 4.50 7.98
C ASP A 243 22.89 5.42 6.79
N VAL A 244 21.94 5.04 5.92
CA VAL A 244 21.68 5.72 4.64
C VAL A 244 20.27 6.30 4.52
N VAL A 245 19.25 5.61 5.04
CA VAL A 245 17.84 6.00 4.84
C VAL A 245 17.28 6.75 6.04
N GLN A 246 17.50 6.22 7.25
CA GLN A 246 16.98 6.79 8.48
C GLN A 246 17.45 8.23 8.77
N PRO A 247 18.65 8.68 8.35
CA PRO A 247 19.02 10.09 8.40
C PRO A 247 18.21 11.02 7.51
N LEU A 248 17.47 10.48 6.53
CA LEU A 248 16.66 11.26 5.57
C LEU A 248 15.20 11.39 6.02
N CYS A 249 14.64 10.31 6.59
CA CYS A 249 13.25 10.28 7.06
C CYS A 249 13.01 9.09 8.01
N PRO A 250 11.91 9.08 8.79
CA PRO A 250 11.45 7.90 9.51
C PRO A 250 11.33 6.68 8.60
N VAL A 251 11.65 5.50 9.13
CA VAL A 251 11.55 4.23 8.39
C VAL A 251 10.52 3.31 9.02
N GLN A 252 9.80 2.55 8.19
CA GLN A 252 8.81 1.55 8.62
C GLN A 252 9.25 0.16 8.15
N GLY A 253 9.14 -0.84 9.02
CA GLY A 253 9.44 -2.25 8.69
C GLY A 253 10.44 -2.84 9.66
N ASN A 254 11.10 -4.02 9.37
CA ASN A 254 10.91 -4.80 8.13
C ASN A 254 10.92 -6.31 8.45
N LEU A 255 10.16 -6.70 9.47
CA LEU A 255 10.12 -8.11 9.88
C LEU A 255 9.63 -9.01 8.73
N ASP A 256 10.33 -10.12 8.52
CA ASP A 256 9.91 -11.12 7.54
C ASP A 256 8.58 -11.77 7.97
N PRO A 257 7.53 -11.72 7.14
CA PRO A 257 6.25 -12.39 7.43
C PRO A 257 6.38 -13.90 7.64
N LEU A 258 7.37 -14.56 7.04
CA LEU A 258 7.62 -15.99 7.26
C LEU A 258 8.17 -16.28 8.66
N LEU A 259 8.95 -15.38 9.25
CA LEU A 259 9.33 -15.48 10.67
C LEU A 259 8.12 -15.36 11.59
N LEU A 260 7.16 -14.50 11.22
CA LEU A 260 5.91 -14.40 11.98
C LEU A 260 5.06 -15.67 11.86
N VAL A 261 5.11 -16.40 10.73
CA VAL A 261 4.50 -17.73 10.62
C VAL A 261 5.24 -18.75 11.48
N SER A 262 6.59 -18.74 11.46
CA SER A 262 7.43 -19.69 12.19
C SER A 262 7.31 -19.56 13.72
N GLY A 263 7.29 -18.34 14.25
CA GLY A 263 7.21 -18.09 15.68
C GLY A 263 8.49 -18.45 16.46
N GLY A 264 8.34 -18.53 17.78
CA GLY A 264 9.39 -18.99 18.71
C GLY A 264 10.64 -18.10 18.77
N ALA A 265 11.75 -18.65 19.23
CA ALA A 265 13.01 -17.92 19.43
C ALA A 265 13.57 -17.22 18.17
N PRO A 266 13.43 -17.78 16.94
CA PRO A 266 13.83 -17.06 15.73
C PRO A 266 13.03 -15.76 15.51
N LEU A 267 11.72 -15.76 15.77
CA LEU A 267 10.87 -14.59 15.68
C LEU A 267 11.30 -13.54 16.71
N GLU A 268 11.41 -13.92 17.97
CA GLU A 268 11.83 -13.05 19.06
C GLU A 268 13.17 -12.37 18.75
N LYS A 269 14.18 -13.16 18.36
CA LYS A 269 15.49 -12.63 17.98
C LYS A 269 15.43 -11.64 16.82
N ALA A 270 14.59 -11.89 15.82
CA ALA A 270 14.43 -10.99 14.68
C ALA A 270 13.77 -9.66 15.06
N VAL A 271 12.77 -9.69 15.96
CA VAL A 271 12.12 -8.48 16.47
C VAL A 271 13.14 -7.60 17.20
N TYR A 272 13.87 -8.16 18.18
CA TYR A 272 14.91 -7.41 18.89
C TYR A 272 16.03 -6.92 17.96
N HIS A 273 16.43 -7.72 16.97
CA HIS A 273 17.42 -7.29 15.99
C HIS A 273 17.00 -6.02 15.26
N ILE A 274 15.74 -5.96 14.78
CA ILE A 274 15.21 -4.77 14.08
C ILE A 274 15.17 -3.58 15.03
N LEU A 275 14.61 -3.75 16.22
CA LEU A 275 14.49 -2.70 17.22
C LEU A 275 15.86 -2.12 17.60
N ASP A 276 16.83 -2.99 17.94
CA ASP A 276 18.18 -2.55 18.32
C ASP A 276 18.94 -1.84 17.20
N HIS A 277 18.75 -2.26 15.94
CA HIS A 277 19.45 -1.65 14.82
C HIS A 277 18.87 -0.30 14.42
N LEU A 278 17.56 -0.09 14.60
CA LEU A 278 16.86 1.10 14.14
C LEU A 278 16.51 2.10 15.26
N LYS A 279 16.85 1.81 16.51
CA LYS A 279 16.56 2.69 17.68
C LYS A 279 17.26 4.04 17.66
N ALA A 280 18.28 4.22 16.84
CA ALA A 280 19.03 5.48 16.78
C ALA A 280 18.26 6.62 16.09
N GLY A 281 17.19 6.31 15.37
CA GLY A 281 16.35 7.28 14.66
C GLY A 281 14.87 6.89 14.68
N PRO A 282 14.00 7.71 14.08
CA PRO A 282 12.57 7.44 14.02
C PRO A 282 12.26 6.13 13.27
N HIS A 283 11.54 5.22 13.94
CA HIS A 283 11.21 3.90 13.44
C HIS A 283 9.76 3.53 13.76
N ILE A 284 9.04 3.02 12.76
CA ILE A 284 7.73 2.41 12.89
C ILE A 284 7.92 0.91 12.67
N PHE A 285 7.77 0.12 13.74
CA PHE A 285 7.87 -1.33 13.60
C PHE A 285 6.73 -1.87 12.75
N ASN A 286 7.07 -2.67 11.74
CA ASN A 286 6.10 -3.33 10.87
C ASN A 286 6.72 -4.57 10.21
N LEU A 287 5.90 -5.36 9.52
CA LEU A 287 6.38 -6.38 8.60
C LEU A 287 7.00 -5.72 7.35
N GLY A 288 7.92 -6.41 6.71
CA GLY A 288 8.50 -5.97 5.43
C GLY A 288 7.61 -6.27 4.22
N HIS A 289 6.45 -6.90 4.41
CA HIS A 289 5.38 -7.11 3.44
C HIS A 289 4.09 -7.50 4.17
N GLY A 290 2.99 -7.71 3.44
CA GLY A 290 1.71 -8.12 4.02
C GLY A 290 1.80 -9.41 4.83
N ILE A 291 0.97 -9.51 5.87
CA ILE A 291 0.85 -10.71 6.70
C ILE A 291 0.37 -11.91 5.87
N ILE A 292 0.94 -13.07 6.16
CA ILE A 292 0.61 -14.32 5.46
C ILE A 292 -0.64 -14.95 6.12
N PRO A 293 -1.61 -15.47 5.35
CA PRO A 293 -2.86 -16.03 5.90
C PRO A 293 -2.66 -17.18 6.91
N GLN A 294 -1.53 -17.90 6.81
CA GLN A 294 -1.17 -19.01 7.70
C GLN A 294 -0.57 -18.54 9.03
N THR A 295 -0.39 -17.24 9.24
CA THR A 295 0.22 -16.71 10.47
C THR A 295 -0.63 -17.07 11.71
N PRO A 296 -0.05 -17.75 12.70
CA PRO A 296 -0.73 -18.00 13.97
C PRO A 296 -0.97 -16.68 14.73
N PRO A 297 -2.19 -16.41 15.22
CA PRO A 297 -2.47 -15.20 15.97
C PRO A 297 -1.62 -15.02 17.24
N GLU A 298 -1.21 -16.11 17.87
CA GLU A 298 -0.30 -16.12 19.03
C GLU A 298 1.07 -15.53 18.73
N ASN A 299 1.57 -15.71 17.50
CA ASN A 299 2.84 -15.09 17.07
C ASN A 299 2.70 -13.58 16.88
N VAL A 300 1.54 -13.12 16.38
CA VAL A 300 1.23 -11.68 16.32
C VAL A 300 1.17 -11.08 17.72
N LYS A 301 0.53 -11.82 18.66
CA LYS A 301 0.47 -11.38 20.06
C LYS A 301 1.87 -11.31 20.68
N MET A 302 2.73 -12.30 20.45
CA MET A 302 4.11 -12.31 20.92
C MET A 302 4.87 -11.06 20.48
N VAL A 303 4.78 -10.70 19.19
CA VAL A 303 5.41 -9.47 18.67
C VAL A 303 4.83 -8.24 19.35
N SER A 304 3.50 -8.14 19.45
CA SER A 304 2.83 -7.02 20.12
C SER A 304 3.28 -6.88 21.59
N ASP A 305 3.40 -8.00 22.33
CA ASP A 305 3.85 -8.00 23.72
C ASP A 305 5.33 -7.57 23.85
N ILE A 306 6.20 -7.96 22.91
CA ILE A 306 7.61 -7.50 22.90
C ILE A 306 7.66 -6.00 22.67
N LEU A 307 6.92 -5.46 21.70
CA LEU A 307 6.92 -4.03 21.36
C LEU A 307 6.42 -3.17 22.52
N LEU A 308 5.48 -3.66 23.31
CA LEU A 308 4.98 -2.95 24.50
C LEU A 308 5.98 -2.88 25.66
N ASN A 309 6.94 -3.81 25.71
CA ASN A 309 7.90 -3.93 26.81
C ASN A 309 9.32 -3.50 26.44
N TYR A 310 9.54 -3.11 25.17
CA TYR A 310 10.82 -2.61 24.69
C TYR A 310 10.96 -1.11 24.93
#